data_e6153956b8899abd6f1de9eaa60840bc
#
_entry.id   e6153956b8899abd6f1de9eaa60840bc
#
_cell.length_a   1.000
_cell.length_b   1.000
_cell.length_c   1.000
_cell.angle_alpha   90.00
_cell.angle_beta   90.00
_cell.angle_gamma   90.00
#
_symmetry.space_group_name_H-M   'P 1'
#
loop_
_entity.id
_entity.type
_entity.pdbx_description
1 polymer ?
#
loop_
_entity_poly.entity_id
_entity_poly.type
_entity_poly.pdbx_seq_one_letter_code
_entity_poly.pdbx_strand_id
1 'polypeptide(L)'
;MNAPQAPQVQQDTSDDIGAGLPEEVKARYRNLPRPPQFATVGEERLHRKQRLAAAFRLFSKFGFDEGVAGHITARDPEFPDTFWVNPFGVHFSQVKVSNLIRCDHHGDVVEGDYPVNAAAFAIHSRVHQTRPDAVAAAHSHSTYGRAWSTLGRPLDALTQDVCAFYNDHAVYDDFGGVVVELDEGQRIANALGQNKAAILQNHGLLTVGKTVDEAAWWFITMERSCQVQLLAEAAAARTQAPLKVIADAAAGQAYSIVGTAQAGWFQFQPLYARIVREQPDLLD
;
A
#
# COMPACT_ATOMS: atom_id res chain seq x y z
N MET A 1 41.69 15.69 -18.28
CA MET A 1 41.36 15.02 -17.01
C MET A 1 39.84 14.81 -17.04
N ASN A 2 39.40 13.57 -17.29
CA ASN A 2 37.96 13.23 -17.30
C ASN A 2 37.48 13.17 -15.87
N ALA A 3 36.38 13.86 -15.56
CA ALA A 3 35.71 13.76 -14.28
C ALA A 3 35.25 12.31 -14.05
N PRO A 4 35.32 11.78 -12.82
CA PRO A 4 34.82 10.45 -12.52
C PRO A 4 33.31 10.37 -12.77
N GLN A 5 32.86 9.44 -13.61
CA GLN A 5 31.46 9.11 -13.76
C GLN A 5 30.94 8.55 -12.44
N ALA A 6 29.83 9.10 -11.97
CA ALA A 6 29.12 8.55 -10.82
C ALA A 6 28.77 7.09 -11.07
N PRO A 7 28.84 6.22 -10.05
CA PRO A 7 28.47 4.83 -10.19
C PRO A 7 27.03 4.71 -10.68
N GLN A 8 26.82 4.04 -11.82
CA GLN A 8 25.47 3.65 -12.27
C GLN A 8 24.95 2.63 -11.26
N VAL A 9 24.00 3.04 -10.44
CA VAL A 9 23.19 2.12 -9.63
C VAL A 9 22.47 1.22 -10.63
N GLN A 10 22.80 -0.07 -10.66
CA GLN A 10 22.02 -1.05 -11.42
C GLN A 10 20.59 -1.01 -10.88
N GLN A 11 19.65 -0.51 -11.66
CA GLN A 11 18.24 -0.59 -11.31
C GLN A 11 17.84 -2.07 -11.31
N ASP A 12 17.27 -2.50 -10.20
CA ASP A 12 16.65 -3.82 -10.10
C ASP A 12 15.45 -3.86 -11.06
N THR A 13 15.59 -4.60 -12.15
CA THR A 13 14.56 -4.69 -13.20
C THR A 13 13.44 -5.65 -12.83
N SER A 14 13.49 -6.32 -11.67
CA SER A 14 12.43 -7.21 -11.19
C SER A 14 11.13 -6.46 -10.89
N ASP A 15 11.24 -5.16 -10.58
CA ASP A 15 10.12 -4.26 -10.29
C ASP A 15 9.41 -3.73 -11.56
N ASP A 16 9.97 -3.98 -12.73
CA ASP A 16 9.46 -3.43 -14.00
C ASP A 16 8.26 -4.22 -14.52
N ILE A 17 7.33 -3.49 -15.15
CA ILE A 17 6.20 -4.12 -15.84
C ILE A 17 6.71 -5.06 -16.93
N GLY A 18 6.26 -6.31 -16.85
CA GLY A 18 6.64 -7.36 -17.78
C GLY A 18 7.98 -8.02 -17.47
N ALA A 19 8.57 -7.80 -16.28
CA ALA A 19 9.72 -8.58 -15.82
C ALA A 19 9.42 -10.09 -15.95
N GLY A 20 10.33 -10.86 -16.58
CA GLY A 20 10.11 -12.29 -16.83
C GLY A 20 9.35 -12.65 -18.12
N LEU A 21 8.75 -11.66 -18.83
CA LEU A 21 8.09 -11.87 -20.12
C LEU A 21 9.10 -11.84 -21.30
N PRO A 22 8.72 -12.37 -22.48
CA PRO A 22 9.53 -12.27 -23.69
C PRO A 22 9.87 -10.81 -24.04
N GLU A 23 11.05 -10.58 -24.59
CA GLU A 23 11.57 -9.22 -24.84
C GLU A 23 10.66 -8.36 -25.74
N GLU A 24 10.00 -8.95 -26.73
CA GLU A 24 9.02 -8.28 -27.58
C GLU A 24 7.79 -7.76 -26.81
N VAL A 25 7.42 -8.41 -25.70
CA VAL A 25 6.35 -7.95 -24.80
C VAL A 25 6.87 -6.85 -23.89
N LYS A 26 8.06 -7.03 -23.29
CA LYS A 26 8.72 -6.01 -22.46
C LYS A 26 8.92 -4.69 -23.21
N ALA A 27 9.27 -4.77 -24.50
CA ALA A 27 9.49 -3.59 -25.34
C ALA A 27 8.27 -2.66 -25.39
N ARG A 28 7.05 -3.19 -25.21
CA ARG A 28 5.80 -2.40 -25.20
C ARG A 28 5.67 -1.52 -23.96
N TYR A 29 6.31 -1.93 -22.85
CA TYR A 29 6.24 -1.23 -21.55
C TYR A 29 7.48 -0.42 -21.22
N ARG A 30 8.57 -0.55 -22.02
CA ARG A 30 9.89 0.08 -21.77
C ARG A 30 9.83 1.60 -21.56
N ASN A 31 8.92 2.28 -22.24
CA ASN A 31 8.80 3.74 -22.22
C ASN A 31 7.74 4.26 -21.23
N LEU A 32 7.15 3.39 -20.40
CA LEU A 32 6.24 3.86 -19.37
C LEU A 32 6.98 4.68 -18.33
N PRO A 33 6.33 5.71 -17.77
CA PRO A 33 6.91 6.49 -16.68
C PRO A 33 7.31 5.64 -15.48
N ARG A 34 8.32 6.10 -14.76
CA ARG A 34 8.85 5.49 -13.54
C ARG A 34 8.74 6.46 -12.37
N PRO A 35 8.84 5.98 -11.12
CA PRO A 35 8.96 6.86 -9.96
C PRO A 35 10.05 7.92 -10.16
N PRO A 36 9.81 9.18 -9.73
CA PRO A 36 10.78 10.24 -9.89
C PRO A 36 12.04 9.98 -9.06
N GLN A 37 13.17 10.51 -9.53
CA GLN A 37 14.39 10.64 -8.74
C GLN A 37 14.49 12.08 -8.25
N PHE A 38 15.01 12.27 -7.05
CA PHE A 38 15.08 13.56 -6.39
C PHE A 38 16.53 14.04 -6.29
N ALA A 39 16.75 15.34 -6.47
CA ALA A 39 18.07 15.94 -6.34
C ALA A 39 18.47 16.12 -4.87
N THR A 40 17.49 16.27 -3.98
CA THR A 40 17.70 16.48 -2.55
C THR A 40 16.75 15.63 -1.72
N VAL A 41 17.16 15.30 -0.49
CA VAL A 41 16.33 14.62 0.51
C VAL A 41 15.08 15.44 0.87
N GLY A 42 15.18 16.77 0.87
CA GLY A 42 14.04 17.66 1.14
C GLY A 42 12.96 17.57 0.06
N GLU A 43 13.35 17.48 -1.22
CA GLU A 43 12.38 17.24 -2.32
C GLU A 43 11.70 15.89 -2.21
N GLU A 44 12.46 14.86 -1.87
CA GLU A 44 11.90 13.51 -1.67
C GLU A 44 10.92 13.49 -0.49
N ARG A 45 11.28 14.09 0.65
CA ARG A 45 10.42 14.22 1.83
C ARG A 45 9.12 14.93 1.48
N LEU A 46 9.20 16.08 0.82
CA LEU A 46 8.01 16.83 0.40
C LEU A 46 7.13 15.98 -0.53
N HIS A 47 7.73 15.32 -1.51
CA HIS A 47 7.02 14.41 -2.41
C HIS A 47 6.28 13.31 -1.64
N ARG A 48 6.97 12.61 -0.72
CA ARG A 48 6.34 11.56 0.11
C ARG A 48 5.16 12.09 0.92
N LYS A 49 5.29 13.28 1.53
CA LYS A 49 4.21 13.94 2.28
C LYS A 49 3.02 14.30 1.38
N GLN A 50 3.26 14.85 0.20
CA GLN A 50 2.21 15.18 -0.77
C GLN A 50 1.44 13.94 -1.23
N ARG A 51 2.15 12.84 -1.53
CA ARG A 51 1.54 11.55 -1.89
C ARG A 51 0.74 10.97 -0.73
N LEU A 52 1.26 11.10 0.49
CA LEU A 52 0.61 10.63 1.70
C LEU A 52 -0.71 11.39 1.96
N ALA A 53 -0.71 12.72 1.91
CA ALA A 53 -1.92 13.53 2.04
C ALA A 53 -2.95 13.19 0.94
N ALA A 54 -2.51 13.01 -0.31
CA ALA A 54 -3.37 12.61 -1.41
C ALA A 54 -3.97 11.21 -1.20
N ALA A 55 -3.20 10.25 -0.68
CA ALA A 55 -3.68 8.91 -0.38
C ALA A 55 -4.80 8.93 0.67
N PHE A 56 -4.67 9.73 1.74
CA PHE A 56 -5.74 9.91 2.73
C PHE A 56 -7.01 10.51 2.11
N ARG A 57 -6.88 11.56 1.29
CA ARG A 57 -8.02 12.18 0.60
C ARG A 57 -8.71 11.20 -0.35
N LEU A 58 -7.95 10.35 -1.05
CA LEU A 58 -8.50 9.30 -1.90
C LEU A 58 -9.19 8.21 -1.09
N PHE A 59 -8.61 7.80 0.05
CA PHE A 59 -9.26 6.82 0.94
C PHE A 59 -10.60 7.36 1.43
N SER A 60 -10.66 8.61 1.89
CA SER A 60 -11.92 9.25 2.26
C SER A 60 -12.89 9.29 1.07
N LYS A 61 -12.43 9.70 -0.11
CA LYS A 61 -13.27 9.76 -1.31
C LYS A 61 -13.87 8.41 -1.71
N PHE A 62 -13.16 7.31 -1.42
CA PHE A 62 -13.61 5.95 -1.73
C PHE A 62 -14.40 5.29 -0.59
N GLY A 63 -14.56 5.97 0.56
CA GLY A 63 -15.26 5.44 1.72
C GLY A 63 -14.45 4.38 2.47
N PHE A 64 -13.14 4.58 2.56
CA PHE A 64 -12.23 3.71 3.33
C PHE A 64 -11.87 4.32 4.68
N ASP A 65 -12.61 5.31 5.13
CA ASP A 65 -12.43 5.99 6.41
C ASP A 65 -13.58 5.62 7.37
N GLU A 66 -13.24 5.17 8.55
CA GLU A 66 -14.19 4.80 9.61
C GLU A 66 -13.79 5.51 10.92
N GLY A 67 -14.30 6.71 11.10
CA GLY A 67 -14.00 7.53 12.28
C GLY A 67 -12.51 7.86 12.38
N VAL A 68 -11.83 7.31 13.39
CA VAL A 68 -10.39 7.48 13.62
C VAL A 68 -9.57 6.23 13.26
N ALA A 69 -10.23 5.20 12.72
CA ALA A 69 -9.59 3.96 12.35
C ALA A 69 -8.88 4.07 11.00
N GLY A 70 -7.75 3.39 10.91
CA GLY A 70 -6.91 3.39 9.71
C GLY A 70 -5.80 4.44 9.72
N HIS A 71 -4.76 4.14 8.98
CA HIS A 71 -3.55 4.95 8.90
C HIS A 71 -2.74 4.57 7.67
N ILE A 72 -2.05 5.54 7.12
CA ILE A 72 -1.06 5.34 6.06
C ILE A 72 0.23 5.97 6.54
N THR A 73 1.35 5.29 6.38
CA THR A 73 2.66 5.78 6.80
C THR A 73 3.63 5.85 5.65
N ALA A 74 4.57 6.78 5.74
CA ALA A 74 5.68 6.90 4.80
C ALA A 74 6.98 7.12 5.56
N ARG A 75 7.96 6.23 5.40
CA ARG A 75 9.31 6.36 5.98
C ARG A 75 9.93 7.68 5.57
N ASP A 76 10.56 8.37 6.52
CA ASP A 76 11.33 9.58 6.21
C ASP A 76 12.61 9.22 5.44
N PRO A 77 12.96 9.94 4.36
CA PRO A 77 14.13 9.58 3.55
C PRO A 77 15.47 9.91 4.21
N GLU A 78 15.51 10.84 5.19
CA GLU A 78 16.72 11.23 5.91
C GLU A 78 16.85 10.50 7.24
N PHE A 79 15.71 10.28 7.91
CA PHE A 79 15.64 9.62 9.21
C PHE A 79 14.88 8.30 9.08
N PRO A 80 15.51 7.22 8.56
CA PRO A 80 14.83 5.98 8.17
C PRO A 80 14.17 5.24 9.34
N ASP A 81 14.54 5.58 10.57
CA ASP A 81 13.92 5.06 11.80
C ASP A 81 12.67 5.87 12.22
N THR A 82 12.21 6.77 11.36
CA THR A 82 10.98 7.55 11.57
C THR A 82 10.07 7.48 10.36
N PHE A 83 8.79 7.75 10.57
CA PHE A 83 7.79 7.75 9.49
C PHE A 83 6.75 8.84 9.68
N TRP A 84 6.28 9.39 8.57
CA TRP A 84 5.16 10.31 8.49
C TRP A 84 3.84 9.56 8.56
N VAL A 85 2.86 10.12 9.27
CA VAL A 85 1.53 9.52 9.46
C VAL A 85 0.48 10.63 9.62
N ASN A 86 -0.81 10.27 9.49
CA ASN A 86 -1.91 11.19 9.75
C ASN A 86 -1.97 11.61 11.22
N PRO A 87 -2.38 12.86 11.49
CA PRO A 87 -2.68 13.30 12.84
C PRO A 87 -3.88 12.53 13.40
N PHE A 88 -3.77 11.98 14.61
CA PHE A 88 -4.88 11.27 15.23
C PHE A 88 -6.02 12.22 15.58
N GLY A 89 -7.24 11.83 15.21
CA GLY A 89 -8.44 12.65 15.42
C GLY A 89 -8.77 13.60 14.26
N VAL A 90 -7.93 13.66 13.21
CA VAL A 90 -8.23 14.42 11.99
C VAL A 90 -8.80 13.47 10.94
N HIS A 91 -9.97 13.80 10.40
CA HIS A 91 -10.63 13.01 9.36
C HIS A 91 -9.78 12.94 8.09
N PHE A 92 -9.75 11.81 7.40
CA PHE A 92 -8.92 11.62 6.21
C PHE A 92 -9.15 12.68 5.13
N SER A 93 -10.39 13.17 4.97
CA SER A 93 -10.70 14.26 4.05
C SER A 93 -10.11 15.62 4.44
N GLN A 94 -9.47 15.75 5.58
CA GLN A 94 -8.87 17.00 6.08
C GLN A 94 -7.36 16.89 6.28
N VAL A 95 -6.76 15.74 5.96
CA VAL A 95 -5.31 15.57 6.03
C VAL A 95 -4.63 16.42 4.95
N LYS A 96 -3.61 17.19 5.35
CA LYS A 96 -2.78 18.06 4.52
C LYS A 96 -1.31 17.77 4.76
N VAL A 97 -0.46 18.23 3.84
CA VAL A 97 1.00 18.14 4.02
C VAL A 97 1.46 18.77 5.33
N SER A 98 0.90 19.94 5.70
CA SER A 98 1.29 20.68 6.90
C SER A 98 0.84 20.06 8.22
N ASN A 99 -0.20 19.21 8.23
CA ASN A 99 -0.68 18.60 9.48
C ASN A 99 -0.22 17.15 9.67
N LEU A 100 0.54 16.59 8.73
CA LEU A 100 1.19 15.29 8.94
C LEU A 100 2.19 15.38 10.09
N ILE A 101 2.23 14.34 10.91
CA ILE A 101 3.18 14.20 12.01
C ILE A 101 4.25 13.17 11.67
N ARG A 102 5.44 13.30 12.25
CA ARG A 102 6.52 12.32 12.14
C ARG A 102 6.76 11.66 13.48
N CYS A 103 6.72 10.33 13.50
CA CYS A 103 6.91 9.52 14.69
C CYS A 103 8.16 8.66 14.55
N ASP A 104 8.81 8.36 15.68
CA ASP A 104 9.88 7.37 15.75
C ASP A 104 9.35 5.96 16.05
N HIS A 105 10.25 4.98 16.17
CA HIS A 105 9.91 3.59 16.48
C HIS A 105 9.55 3.34 17.96
N HIS A 106 9.60 4.36 18.81
CA HIS A 106 9.15 4.31 20.21
C HIS A 106 7.74 4.85 20.37
N GLY A 107 7.18 5.51 19.33
CA GLY A 107 5.86 6.12 19.34
C GLY A 107 5.89 7.58 19.75
N ASP A 108 7.09 8.16 19.88
CA ASP A 108 7.24 9.57 20.17
C ASP A 108 7.03 10.40 18.90
N VAL A 109 6.22 11.45 19.02
CA VAL A 109 6.06 12.42 17.93
C VAL A 109 7.29 13.34 17.93
N VAL A 110 8.12 13.23 16.90
CA VAL A 110 9.35 14.00 16.76
C VAL A 110 9.18 15.25 15.90
N GLU A 111 8.06 15.36 15.18
CA GLU A 111 7.69 16.54 14.40
C GLU A 111 6.16 16.62 14.25
N GLY A 112 5.59 17.82 14.45
CA GLY A 112 4.15 18.10 14.39
C GLY A 112 3.48 18.23 15.77
N ASP A 113 2.23 18.70 15.78
CA ASP A 113 1.53 19.13 17.02
C ASP A 113 0.36 18.20 17.41
N TYR A 114 0.18 17.09 16.70
CA TYR A 114 -0.92 16.16 16.95
C TYR A 114 -0.43 14.87 17.61
N PRO A 115 -1.29 14.17 18.36
CA PRO A 115 -0.97 12.84 18.88
C PRO A 115 -0.95 11.81 17.75
N VAL A 116 -0.19 10.71 17.98
CA VAL A 116 -0.21 9.52 17.12
C VAL A 116 -1.28 8.53 17.58
N ASN A 117 -1.84 7.77 16.65
CA ASN A 117 -2.68 6.63 16.96
C ASN A 117 -1.79 5.47 17.45
N ALA A 118 -2.01 4.97 18.67
CA ALA A 118 -1.22 3.88 19.27
C ALA A 118 -1.26 2.59 18.43
N ALA A 119 -2.42 2.24 17.84
CA ALA A 119 -2.55 1.07 16.98
C ALA A 119 -1.78 1.25 15.65
N ALA A 120 -1.80 2.48 15.07
CA ALA A 120 -0.98 2.81 13.91
C ALA A 120 0.50 2.59 14.19
N PHE A 121 0.95 3.07 15.33
CA PHE A 121 2.32 2.91 15.77
C PHE A 121 2.67 1.43 15.96
N ALA A 122 1.88 0.66 16.71
CA ALA A 122 2.18 -0.73 17.05
C ALA A 122 2.36 -1.61 15.80
N ILE A 123 1.53 -1.45 14.77
CA ILE A 123 1.61 -2.23 13.53
C ILE A 123 2.70 -1.67 12.61
N HIS A 124 2.60 -0.38 12.24
CA HIS A 124 3.44 0.18 11.18
C HIS A 124 4.91 0.34 11.59
N SER A 125 5.21 0.60 12.86
CA SER A 125 6.60 0.61 13.33
C SER A 125 7.28 -0.74 13.11
N ARG A 126 6.59 -1.85 13.40
CA ARG A 126 7.12 -3.21 13.20
C ARG A 126 7.23 -3.58 11.72
N VAL A 127 6.25 -3.18 10.92
CA VAL A 127 6.33 -3.33 9.45
C VAL A 127 7.55 -2.60 8.90
N HIS A 128 7.75 -1.33 9.27
CA HIS A 128 8.90 -0.56 8.81
C HIS A 128 10.24 -1.11 9.31
N GLN A 129 10.31 -1.66 10.52
CA GLN A 129 11.52 -2.31 11.04
C GLN A 129 11.83 -3.62 10.31
N THR A 130 10.82 -4.45 10.05
CA THR A 130 10.99 -5.78 9.44
C THR A 130 11.19 -5.69 7.92
N ARG A 131 10.65 -4.65 7.27
CA ARG A 131 10.65 -4.40 5.82
C ARG A 131 11.36 -3.09 5.49
N PRO A 132 12.71 -3.06 5.50
CA PRO A 132 13.46 -1.85 5.15
C PRO A 132 13.25 -1.40 3.70
N ASP A 133 12.82 -2.31 2.81
CA ASP A 133 12.43 -2.05 1.43
C ASP A 133 11.08 -1.34 1.30
N ALA A 134 10.19 -1.47 2.30
CA ALA A 134 8.90 -0.81 2.32
C ALA A 134 9.06 0.66 2.74
N VAL A 135 8.83 1.56 1.80
CA VAL A 135 8.79 3.01 2.06
C VAL A 135 7.47 3.41 2.70
N ALA A 136 6.37 2.76 2.31
CA ALA A 136 5.05 3.08 2.81
C ALA A 136 4.26 1.82 3.20
N ALA A 137 3.33 2.02 4.14
CA ALA A 137 2.35 1.02 4.54
C ALA A 137 0.97 1.68 4.64
N ALA A 138 -0.09 0.97 4.22
CA ALA A 138 -1.46 1.45 4.26
C ALA A 138 -2.38 0.41 4.92
N HIS A 139 -3.19 0.89 5.87
CA HIS A 139 -4.22 0.10 6.54
C HIS A 139 -5.46 0.96 6.75
N SER A 140 -6.62 0.35 6.60
CA SER A 140 -7.91 0.99 6.90
C SER A 140 -8.98 -0.06 7.17
N HIS A 141 -10.03 0.35 7.87
CA HIS A 141 -11.20 -0.47 8.16
C HIS A 141 -12.26 -0.38 7.04
N SER A 142 -11.83 -0.55 5.79
CA SER A 142 -12.70 -0.53 4.62
C SER A 142 -13.72 -1.67 4.64
N THR A 143 -14.90 -1.46 4.08
CA THR A 143 -16.07 -2.34 4.23
C THR A 143 -15.82 -3.76 3.72
N TYR A 144 -15.29 -3.89 2.51
CA TYR A 144 -15.15 -5.22 1.88
C TYR A 144 -13.90 -5.96 2.36
N GLY A 145 -12.85 -5.22 2.69
CA GLY A 145 -11.65 -5.79 3.32
C GLY A 145 -11.97 -6.37 4.70
N ARG A 146 -12.75 -5.64 5.53
CA ARG A 146 -13.24 -6.19 6.81
C ARG A 146 -14.14 -7.42 6.60
N ALA A 147 -15.11 -7.34 5.67
CA ALA A 147 -15.98 -8.45 5.39
C ALA A 147 -15.20 -9.69 4.95
N TRP A 148 -14.24 -9.51 4.02
CA TRP A 148 -13.39 -10.60 3.55
C TRP A 148 -12.50 -11.17 4.66
N SER A 149 -11.95 -10.31 5.51
CA SER A 149 -11.07 -10.74 6.60
C SER A 149 -11.73 -11.72 7.58
N THR A 150 -13.06 -11.68 7.70
CA THR A 150 -13.80 -12.64 8.55
C THR A 150 -13.78 -14.06 8.02
N LEU A 151 -13.44 -14.28 6.74
CA LEU A 151 -13.39 -15.60 6.12
C LEU A 151 -12.05 -16.33 6.39
N GLY A 152 -11.00 -15.62 6.87
CA GLY A 152 -9.72 -16.21 7.25
C GLY A 152 -9.00 -16.92 6.12
N ARG A 153 -9.16 -16.48 4.87
CA ARG A 153 -8.54 -17.11 3.69
C ARG A 153 -8.05 -16.09 2.66
N PRO A 154 -7.09 -16.47 1.79
CA PRO A 154 -6.62 -15.60 0.72
C PRO A 154 -7.70 -15.35 -0.33
N LEU A 155 -7.46 -14.35 -1.18
CA LEU A 155 -8.23 -14.10 -2.40
C LEU A 155 -7.87 -15.13 -3.48
N ASP A 156 -8.89 -15.57 -4.22
CA ASP A 156 -8.71 -16.42 -5.39
C ASP A 156 -8.42 -15.58 -6.64
N ALA A 157 -7.68 -16.12 -7.60
CA ALA A 157 -7.42 -15.49 -8.89
C ALA A 157 -8.68 -15.51 -9.79
N LEU A 158 -9.68 -14.67 -9.47
CA LEU A 158 -10.96 -14.63 -10.20
C LEU A 158 -11.02 -13.55 -11.29
N THR A 159 -10.20 -12.50 -11.16
CA THR A 159 -10.17 -11.39 -12.12
C THR A 159 -8.74 -10.99 -12.43
N GLN A 160 -8.54 -10.25 -13.51
CA GLN A 160 -7.21 -9.75 -13.85
C GLN A 160 -6.61 -8.89 -12.73
N ASP A 161 -7.42 -8.05 -12.07
CA ASP A 161 -6.93 -7.10 -11.07
C ASP A 161 -6.43 -7.81 -9.80
N VAL A 162 -7.12 -8.87 -9.35
CA VAL A 162 -6.67 -9.64 -8.18
C VAL A 162 -5.37 -10.40 -8.45
N CYS A 163 -5.03 -10.65 -9.71
CA CYS A 163 -3.73 -11.26 -10.05
C CYS A 163 -2.54 -10.37 -9.65
N ALA A 164 -2.75 -9.09 -9.32
CA ALA A 164 -1.72 -8.26 -8.68
C ALA A 164 -1.22 -8.82 -7.35
N PHE A 165 -2.00 -9.70 -6.72
CA PHE A 165 -1.69 -10.35 -5.44
C PHE A 165 -1.43 -11.85 -5.57
N TYR A 166 -1.27 -12.36 -6.79
CA TYR A 166 -1.03 -13.78 -7.02
C TYR A 166 0.27 -14.24 -6.37
N ASN A 167 0.16 -15.16 -5.39
CA ASN A 167 1.26 -15.60 -4.52
C ASN A 167 2.01 -14.45 -3.79
N ASP A 168 1.35 -13.31 -3.57
CA ASP A 168 1.97 -12.11 -3.00
C ASP A 168 1.02 -11.40 -2.02
N HIS A 169 0.26 -12.19 -1.26
CA HIS A 169 -0.49 -11.75 -0.10
C HIS A 169 -0.59 -12.87 0.93
N ALA A 170 -0.64 -12.47 2.19
CA ALA A 170 -0.70 -13.38 3.33
C ALA A 170 -2.03 -13.24 4.08
N VAL A 171 -2.32 -14.20 4.96
CA VAL A 171 -3.38 -14.12 5.96
C VAL A 171 -2.72 -14.16 7.33
N TYR A 172 -3.03 -13.18 8.18
CA TYR A 172 -2.73 -13.20 9.60
C TYR A 172 -4.00 -13.64 10.34
N ASP A 173 -3.96 -14.80 10.98
CA ASP A 173 -5.10 -15.52 11.55
C ASP A 173 -5.19 -15.50 13.09
N ASP A 174 -4.35 -14.68 13.74
CA ASP A 174 -4.27 -14.54 15.21
C ASP A 174 -4.80 -13.17 15.66
N PHE A 175 -6.14 -13.00 15.70
CA PHE A 175 -6.76 -11.76 16.15
C PHE A 175 -6.77 -11.67 17.69
N GLY A 176 -5.90 -10.80 18.24
CA GLY A 176 -5.77 -10.56 19.68
C GLY A 176 -6.64 -9.42 20.25
N GLY A 177 -7.41 -8.73 19.41
CA GLY A 177 -8.17 -7.53 19.80
C GLY A 177 -7.67 -6.26 19.10
N VAL A 178 -7.83 -5.10 19.76
CA VAL A 178 -7.22 -3.86 19.25
C VAL A 178 -5.71 -3.94 19.45
N VAL A 179 -4.95 -3.79 18.37
CA VAL A 179 -3.49 -3.91 18.39
C VAL A 179 -2.89 -2.71 19.13
N VAL A 180 -2.53 -2.90 20.37
CA VAL A 180 -1.83 -1.89 21.19
C VAL A 180 -0.46 -2.40 21.64
N GLU A 181 -0.23 -3.71 21.55
CA GLU A 181 1.00 -4.36 21.94
C GLU A 181 1.96 -4.50 20.74
N LEU A 182 3.23 -4.16 20.96
CA LEU A 182 4.26 -4.27 19.92
C LEU A 182 4.48 -5.72 19.46
N ASP A 183 4.22 -6.69 20.32
CA ASP A 183 4.36 -8.12 20.01
C ASP A 183 3.34 -8.56 18.96
N GLU A 184 2.10 -8.07 19.00
CA GLU A 184 1.12 -8.35 17.95
C GLU A 184 1.51 -7.68 16.63
N GLY A 185 1.98 -6.43 16.70
CA GLY A 185 2.54 -5.74 15.52
C GLY A 185 3.68 -6.54 14.88
N GLN A 186 4.54 -7.17 15.69
CA GLN A 186 5.62 -8.03 15.18
C GLN A 186 5.08 -9.31 14.54
N ARG A 187 4.06 -9.96 15.11
CA ARG A 187 3.42 -11.15 14.50
C ARG A 187 2.77 -10.79 13.16
N ILE A 188 2.09 -9.64 13.07
CA ILE A 188 1.54 -9.14 11.81
C ILE A 188 2.65 -8.90 10.77
N ALA A 189 3.74 -8.24 11.16
CA ALA A 189 4.87 -8.00 10.26
C ALA A 189 5.53 -9.31 9.77
N ASN A 190 5.63 -10.31 10.67
CA ASN A 190 6.14 -11.63 10.33
C ASN A 190 5.20 -12.37 9.35
N ALA A 191 3.88 -12.30 9.56
CA ALA A 191 2.89 -12.90 8.67
C ALA A 191 2.89 -12.24 7.28
N LEU A 192 3.02 -10.92 7.22
CA LEU A 192 3.21 -10.19 5.95
C LEU A 192 4.45 -10.73 5.20
N GLY A 193 5.55 -10.99 5.90
CA GLY A 193 6.78 -11.51 5.31
C GLY A 193 7.27 -10.63 4.17
N GLN A 194 7.56 -11.22 3.02
CA GLN A 194 7.98 -10.51 1.80
C GLN A 194 6.80 -10.10 0.89
N ASN A 195 5.57 -10.45 1.27
CA ASN A 195 4.40 -10.10 0.47
C ASN A 195 4.12 -8.59 0.49
N LYS A 196 3.40 -8.11 -0.52
CA LYS A 196 2.96 -6.69 -0.59
C LYS A 196 1.68 -6.43 0.19
N ALA A 197 0.94 -7.47 0.58
CA ALA A 197 -0.33 -7.34 1.27
C ALA A 197 -0.55 -8.44 2.32
N ALA A 198 -1.36 -8.12 3.32
CA ALA A 198 -1.86 -9.09 4.28
C ALA A 198 -3.35 -8.83 4.57
N ILE A 199 -4.11 -9.92 4.70
CA ILE A 199 -5.46 -9.93 5.24
C ILE A 199 -5.33 -10.20 6.74
N LEU A 200 -5.71 -9.23 7.56
CA LEU A 200 -5.70 -9.35 9.01
C LEU A 200 -7.08 -9.89 9.43
N GLN A 201 -7.16 -11.15 9.85
CA GLN A 201 -8.43 -11.82 10.18
C GLN A 201 -9.23 -11.01 11.20
N ASN A 202 -10.53 -10.82 10.95
CA ASN A 202 -11.48 -10.05 11.75
C ASN A 202 -11.09 -8.56 11.94
N HIS A 203 -10.17 -8.03 11.13
CA HIS A 203 -9.66 -6.67 11.30
C HIS A 203 -9.73 -5.86 10.00
N GLY A 204 -9.04 -6.28 8.94
CA GLY A 204 -9.02 -5.55 7.67
C GLY A 204 -7.83 -5.92 6.80
N LEU A 205 -7.38 -4.96 5.99
CA LEU A 205 -6.29 -5.12 5.04
C LEU A 205 -5.07 -4.29 5.44
N LEU A 206 -3.90 -4.81 5.14
CA LEU A 206 -2.60 -4.11 5.26
C LEU A 206 -1.86 -4.27 3.94
N THR A 207 -1.34 -3.18 3.40
CA THR A 207 -0.51 -3.21 2.18
C THR A 207 0.76 -2.40 2.37
N VAL A 208 1.81 -2.77 1.65
CA VAL A 208 3.10 -2.06 1.66
C VAL A 208 3.58 -1.79 0.23
N GLY A 209 4.48 -0.83 0.09
CA GLY A 209 5.06 -0.48 -1.19
C GLY A 209 6.39 0.26 -1.08
N LYS A 210 7.16 0.26 -2.17
CA LYS A 210 8.41 1.04 -2.32
C LYS A 210 8.13 2.54 -2.50
N THR A 211 6.86 2.91 -2.67
CA THR A 211 6.37 4.30 -2.69
C THR A 211 5.01 4.37 -1.98
N VAL A 212 4.60 5.57 -1.58
CA VAL A 212 3.25 5.82 -1.06
C VAL A 212 2.19 5.48 -2.10
N ASP A 213 2.47 5.87 -3.35
CA ASP A 213 1.60 5.61 -4.51
C ASP A 213 1.29 4.12 -4.65
N GLU A 214 2.32 3.30 -4.56
CA GLU A 214 2.24 1.84 -4.65
C GLU A 214 1.41 1.26 -3.51
N ALA A 215 1.76 1.57 -2.25
CA ALA A 215 1.06 1.05 -1.09
C ALA A 215 -0.43 1.41 -1.10
N ALA A 216 -0.77 2.66 -1.46
CA ALA A 216 -2.14 3.13 -1.57
C ALA A 216 -2.90 2.45 -2.73
N TRP A 217 -2.25 2.25 -3.89
CA TRP A 217 -2.85 1.52 -5.01
C TRP A 217 -3.15 0.07 -4.66
N TRP A 218 -2.21 -0.63 -3.99
CA TRP A 218 -2.45 -2.00 -3.55
C TRP A 218 -3.65 -2.09 -2.61
N PHE A 219 -3.79 -1.14 -1.69
CA PHE A 219 -4.95 -1.13 -0.80
C PHE A 219 -6.26 -0.96 -1.57
N ILE A 220 -6.34 0.03 -2.47
CA ILE A 220 -7.52 0.28 -3.31
C ILE A 220 -7.88 -0.96 -4.13
N THR A 221 -6.90 -1.59 -4.75
CA THR A 221 -7.11 -2.76 -5.61
C THR A 221 -7.54 -3.97 -4.79
N MET A 222 -6.94 -4.18 -3.62
CA MET A 222 -7.29 -5.31 -2.74
C MET A 222 -8.71 -5.18 -2.17
N GLU A 223 -9.09 -4.00 -1.72
CA GLU A 223 -10.45 -3.71 -1.26
C GLU A 223 -11.49 -4.01 -2.34
N ARG A 224 -11.23 -3.56 -3.57
CA ARG A 224 -12.12 -3.84 -4.71
C ARG A 224 -12.11 -5.31 -5.11
N SER A 225 -11.00 -6.01 -4.99
CA SER A 225 -10.91 -7.45 -5.21
C SER A 225 -11.74 -8.23 -4.18
N CYS A 226 -11.70 -7.83 -2.90
CA CYS A 226 -12.57 -8.37 -1.87
C CYS A 226 -14.05 -8.16 -2.23
N GLN A 227 -14.43 -6.96 -2.66
CA GLN A 227 -15.80 -6.65 -3.09
C GLN A 227 -16.25 -7.55 -4.23
N VAL A 228 -15.45 -7.67 -5.28
CA VAL A 228 -15.78 -8.46 -6.47
C VAL A 228 -15.92 -9.93 -6.11
N GLN A 229 -15.03 -10.49 -5.31
CA GLN A 229 -15.09 -11.90 -4.94
C GLN A 229 -16.30 -12.20 -4.05
N LEU A 230 -16.62 -11.37 -3.05
CA LEU A 230 -17.83 -11.52 -2.23
C LEU A 230 -19.10 -11.51 -3.08
N LEU A 231 -19.21 -10.60 -4.05
CA LEU A 231 -20.34 -10.53 -4.97
C LEU A 231 -20.43 -11.76 -5.90
N ALA A 232 -19.30 -12.21 -6.43
CA ALA A 232 -19.23 -13.39 -7.30
C ALA A 232 -19.61 -14.66 -6.55
N GLU A 233 -19.13 -14.84 -5.32
CA GLU A 233 -19.47 -15.99 -4.47
C GLU A 233 -20.97 -16.00 -4.10
N ALA A 234 -21.53 -14.85 -3.74
CA ALA A 234 -22.96 -14.73 -3.47
C ALA A 234 -23.81 -15.08 -4.70
N ALA A 235 -23.40 -14.65 -5.89
CA ALA A 235 -24.08 -15.01 -7.14
C ALA A 235 -23.93 -16.49 -7.47
N ALA A 236 -22.74 -17.07 -7.30
CA ALA A 236 -22.46 -18.48 -7.53
C ALA A 236 -23.26 -19.40 -6.58
N ALA A 237 -23.30 -19.02 -5.30
CA ALA A 237 -24.10 -19.78 -4.30
C ALA A 237 -25.57 -19.90 -4.70
N ARG A 238 -26.18 -18.85 -5.25
CA ARG A 238 -27.55 -18.84 -5.70
C ARG A 238 -27.82 -19.72 -6.94
N THR A 239 -26.84 -19.77 -7.84
CA THR A 239 -26.93 -20.51 -9.11
C THR A 239 -26.37 -21.93 -9.04
N GLN A 240 -25.68 -22.26 -7.95
CA GLN A 240 -24.88 -23.49 -7.79
C GLN A 240 -23.82 -23.67 -8.90
N ALA A 241 -23.45 -22.59 -9.59
CA ALA A 241 -22.44 -22.62 -10.62
C ALA A 241 -21.04 -22.37 -9.98
N PRO A 242 -20.03 -23.21 -10.29
CA PRO A 242 -18.68 -22.98 -9.76
C PRO A 242 -18.08 -21.69 -10.33
N LEU A 243 -17.34 -20.97 -9.51
CA LEU A 243 -16.52 -19.84 -9.96
C LEU A 243 -15.42 -20.34 -10.91
N LYS A 244 -15.13 -19.54 -11.92
CA LYS A 244 -14.02 -19.82 -12.85
C LYS A 244 -12.77 -19.14 -12.36
N VAL A 245 -11.90 -19.91 -11.71
CA VAL A 245 -10.57 -19.45 -11.27
C VAL A 245 -9.63 -19.39 -12.47
N ILE A 246 -8.84 -18.34 -12.55
CA ILE A 246 -7.79 -18.18 -13.56
C ILE A 246 -6.69 -19.22 -13.30
N ALA A 247 -6.26 -19.92 -14.34
CA ALA A 247 -5.19 -20.92 -14.23
C ALA A 247 -3.87 -20.28 -13.79
N ASP A 248 -3.07 -20.99 -13.00
CA ASP A 248 -1.82 -20.51 -12.38
C ASP A 248 -0.88 -19.85 -13.38
N ALA A 249 -0.68 -20.45 -14.56
CA ALA A 249 0.20 -19.89 -15.59
C ALA A 249 -0.31 -18.52 -16.09
N ALA A 250 -1.64 -18.36 -16.26
CA ALA A 250 -2.22 -17.11 -16.69
C ALA A 250 -2.22 -16.08 -15.55
N ALA A 251 -2.47 -16.50 -14.30
CA ALA A 251 -2.40 -15.63 -13.13
C ALA A 251 -0.97 -15.10 -12.91
N GLY A 252 0.04 -15.96 -13.03
CA GLY A 252 1.45 -15.57 -12.96
C GLY A 252 1.86 -14.61 -14.08
N GLN A 253 1.38 -14.85 -15.32
CA GLN A 253 1.62 -13.91 -16.42
C GLN A 253 0.93 -12.56 -16.18
N ALA A 254 -0.29 -12.55 -15.68
CA ALA A 254 -0.98 -11.32 -15.33
C ALA A 254 -0.23 -10.58 -14.20
N TYR A 255 0.21 -11.30 -13.15
CA TYR A 255 1.01 -10.73 -12.07
C TYR A 255 2.25 -9.98 -12.58
N SER A 256 3.00 -10.54 -13.53
CA SER A 256 4.19 -9.89 -14.09
C SER A 256 3.90 -8.56 -14.80
N ILE A 257 2.64 -8.25 -15.08
CA ILE A 257 2.20 -6.99 -15.68
C ILE A 257 1.55 -6.09 -14.62
N VAL A 258 0.55 -6.58 -13.88
CA VAL A 258 -0.26 -5.76 -12.99
C VAL A 258 0.21 -5.79 -11.53
N GLY A 259 1.09 -6.72 -11.16
CA GLY A 259 1.56 -6.93 -9.79
C GLY A 259 2.94 -6.32 -9.49
N THR A 260 3.59 -5.66 -10.44
CA THR A 260 4.93 -5.10 -10.25
C THR A 260 4.89 -3.75 -9.52
N ALA A 261 5.98 -3.39 -8.83
CA ALA A 261 6.08 -2.10 -8.13
C ALA A 261 5.86 -0.91 -9.07
N GLN A 262 6.42 -0.97 -10.29
CA GLN A 262 6.18 0.04 -11.32
C GLN A 262 4.69 0.15 -11.69
N ALA A 263 3.99 -0.97 -11.81
CA ALA A 263 2.56 -0.97 -12.12
C ALA A 263 1.75 -0.32 -10.99
N GLY A 264 2.02 -0.66 -9.74
CA GLY A 264 1.37 -0.06 -8.58
C GLY A 264 1.56 1.44 -8.52
N TRP A 265 2.80 1.91 -8.68
CA TRP A 265 3.09 3.34 -8.74
C TRP A 265 2.38 4.01 -9.92
N PHE A 266 2.46 3.45 -11.13
CA PHE A 266 1.91 4.04 -12.35
C PHE A 266 0.38 4.16 -12.31
N GLN A 267 -0.31 3.16 -11.80
CA GLN A 267 -1.76 3.14 -11.67
C GLN A 267 -2.29 4.20 -10.69
N PHE A 268 -1.50 4.62 -9.73
CA PHE A 268 -1.89 5.68 -8.80
C PHE A 268 -1.83 7.08 -9.43
N GLN A 269 -1.03 7.29 -10.48
CA GLN A 269 -0.80 8.64 -11.04
C GLN A 269 -2.07 9.36 -11.49
N PRO A 270 -3.02 8.72 -12.22
CA PRO A 270 -4.28 9.37 -12.57
C PRO A 270 -5.15 9.75 -11.37
N LEU A 271 -5.11 8.94 -10.30
CA LEU A 271 -5.85 9.21 -9.06
C LEU A 271 -5.24 10.42 -8.32
N TYR A 272 -3.92 10.47 -8.24
CA TYR A 272 -3.20 11.61 -7.67
C TYR A 272 -3.50 12.90 -8.44
N ALA A 273 -3.37 12.90 -9.76
CA ALA A 273 -3.65 14.06 -10.58
C ALA A 273 -5.11 14.54 -10.43
N ARG A 274 -6.03 13.60 -10.27
CA ARG A 274 -7.45 13.89 -10.02
C ARG A 274 -7.66 14.54 -8.66
N ILE A 275 -7.14 13.93 -7.58
CA ILE A 275 -7.43 14.41 -6.21
C ILE A 275 -6.79 15.77 -5.95
N VAL A 276 -5.58 16.03 -6.45
CA VAL A 276 -4.92 17.34 -6.35
C VAL A 276 -5.72 18.43 -7.07
N ARG A 277 -6.30 18.14 -8.23
CA ARG A 277 -7.15 19.08 -8.93
C ARG A 277 -8.47 19.37 -8.20
N GLU A 278 -9.07 18.33 -7.59
CA GLU A 278 -10.34 18.46 -6.88
C GLU A 278 -10.19 19.10 -5.50
N GLN A 279 -9.07 18.86 -4.84
CA GLN A 279 -8.79 19.27 -3.46
C GLN A 279 -7.35 19.79 -3.32
N PRO A 280 -7.01 20.93 -3.96
CA PRO A 280 -5.62 21.42 -4.00
C PRO A 280 -5.05 21.79 -2.63
N ASP A 281 -5.91 22.05 -1.64
CA ASP A 281 -5.55 22.35 -0.26
C ASP A 281 -4.82 21.21 0.45
N LEU A 282 -4.85 20.02 -0.08
CA LEU A 282 -4.07 18.90 0.47
C LEU A 282 -2.55 19.14 0.41
N LEU A 283 -2.10 20.04 -0.49
CA LEU A 283 -0.69 20.37 -0.68
C LEU A 283 -0.17 21.47 0.28
N ASP A 284 -1.09 22.11 1.05
CA ASP A 284 -0.74 23.20 1.98
C ASP A 284 0.13 22.73 3.16
#